data_fced827ed0a38fd4ad4e7ffe8cb7ff66
#
_entry.id   fced827ed0a38fd4ad4e7ffe8cb7ff66
#
_cell.length_a   1.000
_cell.length_b   1.000
_cell.length_c   1.000
_cell.angle_alpha   90.00
_cell.angle_beta   90.00
_cell.angle_gamma   90.00
#
_symmetry.space_group_name_H-M   'P 1'
#
loop_
_entity.id
_entity.type
_entity.pdbx_description
1 polymer ?
#
loop_
_entity_poly.entity_id
_entity_poly.type
_entity_poly.pdbx_seq_one_letter_code
_entity_poly.pdbx_strand_id
1 'polypeptide(L)'
;MKDQNYTATKTPEIRLARRSPEYWRVTFNHPPLNIFGPEMLPQVNEIITAIETDERVKVVVFDSAVEGFFLIHLDFLAKLDDLAHLPPGPTGLHPWPEMLVRLSRASVVSIALIRGRATGMGSELALACDMRFASREKAILSQFEVDAGLVPGGGPMARLSRLMGRGRALEVILSADDVSGDLAERYGYVNRSLPDADLDGFVDALATRIASFDKQTIMDTKRLVDVASLPPDIEIESGWNACVASMGRPATQQRIKTLIERGFCKPGDAENRLGDFVGQR
;
A
#
# COMPACT_ATOMS: atom_id res chain seq x y z
N MET A 1 21.84 -44.39 4.80
CA MET A 1 20.97 -43.41 5.48
C MET A 1 20.97 -42.19 4.58
N LYS A 2 19.83 -41.92 3.90
CA LYS A 2 19.69 -40.75 3.03
C LYS A 2 19.16 -39.62 3.88
N ASP A 3 19.94 -38.54 4.03
CA ASP A 3 19.50 -37.29 4.61
C ASP A 3 18.37 -36.73 3.75
N GLN A 4 17.17 -36.77 4.28
CA GLN A 4 16.05 -35.99 3.73
C GLN A 4 16.27 -34.54 4.16
N ASN A 5 16.81 -33.75 3.25
CA ASN A 5 16.76 -32.29 3.36
C ASN A 5 15.28 -31.85 3.41
N TYR A 6 14.79 -31.61 4.61
CA TYR A 6 13.52 -30.96 4.87
C TYR A 6 13.70 -29.49 4.52
N THR A 7 13.49 -29.12 3.27
CA THR A 7 13.32 -27.72 2.90
C THR A 7 12.00 -27.26 3.54
N ALA A 8 12.10 -26.59 4.68
CA ALA A 8 10.96 -25.88 5.24
C ALA A 8 10.44 -24.92 4.16
N THR A 9 9.24 -25.17 3.65
CA THR A 9 8.59 -24.25 2.71
C THR A 9 8.35 -22.95 3.46
N LYS A 10 9.07 -21.89 3.08
CA LYS A 10 8.91 -20.56 3.66
C LYS A 10 7.45 -20.16 3.51
N THR A 11 6.80 -19.79 4.61
CA THR A 11 5.43 -19.30 4.57
C THR A 11 5.41 -18.03 3.72
N PRO A 12 4.50 -17.89 2.74
CA PRO A 12 4.46 -16.70 1.90
C PRO A 12 4.14 -15.48 2.76
N GLU A 13 4.77 -14.35 2.45
CA GLU A 13 4.56 -13.07 3.11
C GLU A 13 3.17 -12.49 2.83
N ILE A 14 2.51 -12.98 1.77
CA ILE A 14 1.15 -12.57 1.39
C ILE A 14 0.28 -13.81 1.21
N ARG A 15 -0.88 -13.83 1.83
CA ARG A 15 -1.82 -14.95 1.79
C ARG A 15 -3.08 -14.55 1.04
N LEU A 16 -3.51 -15.37 0.09
CA LEU A 16 -4.79 -15.20 -0.60
C LEU A 16 -5.80 -16.22 -0.08
N ALA A 17 -6.90 -15.74 0.51
CA ALA A 17 -8.03 -16.56 0.94
C ALA A 17 -9.27 -16.22 0.11
N ARG A 18 -9.85 -17.22 -0.57
CA ARG A 18 -11.13 -17.09 -1.25
C ARG A 18 -12.26 -17.36 -0.27
N ARG A 19 -12.87 -16.31 0.28
CA ARG A 19 -14.02 -16.41 1.21
C ARG A 19 -15.25 -16.96 0.51
N SER A 20 -15.45 -16.55 -0.74
CA SER A 20 -16.37 -17.13 -1.72
C SER A 20 -15.74 -16.96 -3.12
N PRO A 21 -16.34 -17.51 -4.19
CA PRO A 21 -15.89 -17.23 -5.55
C PRO A 21 -15.86 -15.75 -5.89
N GLU A 22 -16.75 -14.94 -5.31
CA GLU A 22 -16.93 -13.52 -5.59
C GLU A 22 -16.19 -12.59 -4.62
N TYR A 23 -15.79 -13.11 -3.43
CA TYR A 23 -15.12 -12.32 -2.38
C TYR A 23 -13.81 -12.98 -1.95
N TRP A 24 -12.71 -12.26 -2.17
CA TRP A 24 -11.35 -12.69 -1.77
C TRP A 24 -10.77 -11.78 -0.69
N ARG A 25 -9.88 -12.34 0.11
CA ARG A 25 -9.13 -11.61 1.13
C ARG A 25 -7.63 -11.86 0.94
N VAL A 26 -6.85 -10.78 0.88
CA VAL A 26 -5.38 -10.77 0.74
C VAL A 26 -4.81 -10.24 2.04
N THR A 27 -4.05 -11.09 2.73
CA THR A 27 -3.52 -10.77 4.06
C THR A 27 -2.00 -10.67 4.00
N PHE A 28 -1.45 -9.50 4.32
CA PHE A 28 -0.01 -9.32 4.53
C PHE A 28 0.42 -9.99 5.83
N ASN A 29 1.52 -10.76 5.79
CA ASN A 29 2.00 -11.52 6.93
C ASN A 29 3.52 -11.68 6.88
N HIS A 30 4.24 -10.57 6.94
CA HIS A 30 5.70 -10.50 6.97
C HIS A 30 6.17 -9.92 8.33
N PRO A 31 6.04 -10.72 9.43
CA PRO A 31 6.42 -10.25 10.75
C PRO A 31 7.94 -9.96 10.83
N PRO A 32 8.37 -9.02 11.70
CA PRO A 32 7.51 -8.37 12.70
C PRO A 32 6.85 -7.07 12.27
N LEU A 33 7.17 -6.50 11.08
CA LEU A 33 6.79 -5.14 10.70
C LEU A 33 5.87 -5.05 9.47
N ASN A 34 5.70 -6.11 8.69
CA ASN A 34 5.16 -6.01 7.33
C ASN A 34 5.91 -4.97 6.46
N ILE A 35 7.25 -4.91 6.60
CA ILE A 35 8.09 -4.11 5.73
C ILE A 35 8.11 -4.70 4.31
N PHE A 36 8.02 -3.84 3.29
CA PHE A 36 7.96 -4.29 1.91
C PHE A 36 9.36 -4.67 1.39
N GLY A 37 9.63 -5.97 1.35
CA GLY A 37 10.86 -6.52 0.79
C GLY A 37 10.75 -6.85 -0.71
N PRO A 38 11.88 -7.00 -1.41
CA PRO A 38 11.91 -7.40 -2.83
C PRO A 38 11.13 -8.67 -3.14
N GLU A 39 11.10 -9.62 -2.21
CA GLU A 39 10.40 -10.90 -2.32
C GLU A 39 8.86 -10.77 -2.34
N MET A 40 8.33 -9.66 -1.86
CA MET A 40 6.89 -9.39 -1.88
C MET A 40 6.41 -8.90 -3.25
N LEU A 41 7.28 -8.29 -4.04
CA LEU A 41 6.92 -7.73 -5.33
C LEU A 41 6.32 -8.76 -6.30
N PRO A 42 6.94 -9.94 -6.54
CA PRO A 42 6.34 -10.98 -7.37
C PRO A 42 5.03 -11.51 -6.79
N GLN A 43 4.91 -11.63 -5.45
CA GLN A 43 3.67 -12.11 -4.81
C GLN A 43 2.51 -11.12 -5.02
N VAL A 44 2.75 -9.81 -4.90
CA VAL A 44 1.74 -8.78 -5.20
C VAL A 44 1.34 -8.85 -6.68
N ASN A 45 2.30 -9.00 -7.60
CA ASN A 45 2.03 -9.12 -9.02
C ASN A 45 1.18 -10.37 -9.35
N GLU A 46 1.47 -11.52 -8.75
CA GLU A 46 0.69 -12.74 -8.89
C GLU A 46 -0.75 -12.56 -8.42
N ILE A 47 -0.95 -11.90 -7.27
CA ILE A 47 -2.27 -11.63 -6.72
C ILE A 47 -3.06 -10.69 -7.63
N ILE A 48 -2.45 -9.60 -8.10
CA ILE A 48 -3.11 -8.66 -9.02
C ILE A 48 -3.47 -9.37 -10.32
N THR A 49 -2.57 -10.18 -10.87
CA THR A 49 -2.85 -10.97 -12.07
C THR A 49 -4.00 -11.97 -11.83
N ALA A 50 -4.05 -12.62 -10.69
CA ALA A 50 -5.15 -13.52 -10.33
C ALA A 50 -6.50 -12.76 -10.23
N ILE A 51 -6.49 -11.55 -9.65
CA ILE A 51 -7.67 -10.67 -9.56
C ILE A 51 -8.16 -10.25 -10.95
N GLU A 52 -7.24 -9.91 -11.86
CA GLU A 52 -7.57 -9.47 -13.22
C GLU A 52 -8.11 -10.60 -14.10
N THR A 53 -7.66 -11.83 -13.87
CA THR A 53 -7.96 -13.00 -14.73
C THR A 53 -9.12 -13.86 -14.24
N ASP A 54 -9.52 -13.75 -12.97
CA ASP A 54 -10.67 -14.51 -12.45
C ASP A 54 -12.00 -13.84 -12.82
N GLU A 55 -12.83 -14.55 -13.55
CA GLU A 55 -14.11 -14.02 -14.04
C GLU A 55 -15.18 -13.87 -12.95
N ARG A 56 -15.03 -14.50 -11.80
CA ARG A 56 -16.03 -14.53 -10.73
C ARG A 56 -15.80 -13.52 -9.63
N VAL A 57 -14.52 -13.23 -9.30
CA VAL A 57 -14.21 -12.30 -8.23
C VAL A 57 -14.78 -10.91 -8.51
N LYS A 58 -15.42 -10.33 -7.52
CA LYS A 58 -16.07 -9.00 -7.56
C LYS A 58 -15.49 -8.06 -6.53
N VAL A 59 -15.05 -8.60 -5.37
CA VAL A 59 -14.49 -7.82 -4.27
C VAL A 59 -13.23 -8.48 -3.75
N VAL A 60 -12.22 -7.65 -3.50
CA VAL A 60 -10.99 -8.07 -2.80
C VAL A 60 -10.72 -7.13 -1.63
N VAL A 61 -10.46 -7.70 -0.45
CA VAL A 61 -10.06 -6.95 0.75
C VAL A 61 -8.61 -7.23 1.04
N PHE A 62 -7.81 -6.17 1.20
CA PHE A 62 -6.43 -6.22 1.64
C PHE A 62 -6.37 -5.89 3.12
N ASP A 63 -5.75 -6.75 3.92
CA ASP A 63 -5.54 -6.58 5.36
C ASP A 63 -4.17 -7.08 5.82
N SER A 64 -3.96 -7.13 7.13
CA SER A 64 -2.72 -7.57 7.75
C SER A 64 -2.98 -8.54 8.90
N ALA A 65 -2.07 -9.52 9.04
CA ALA A 65 -1.98 -10.40 10.21
C ALA A 65 -0.91 -9.95 11.22
N VAL A 66 -0.15 -8.90 10.92
CA VAL A 66 0.88 -8.36 11.81
C VAL A 66 0.29 -7.24 12.66
N GLU A 67 0.28 -7.43 13.98
CA GLU A 67 -0.26 -6.45 14.90
C GLU A 67 0.50 -5.11 14.80
N GLY A 68 -0.24 -4.00 14.78
CA GLY A 68 0.31 -2.66 14.69
C GLY A 68 0.73 -2.20 13.28
N PHE A 69 0.74 -3.11 12.29
CA PHE A 69 1.21 -2.79 10.94
C PHE A 69 0.25 -3.33 9.87
N PHE A 70 -0.18 -2.47 8.95
CA PHE A 70 -0.87 -2.89 7.73
C PHE A 70 0.16 -3.37 6.70
N LEU A 71 0.87 -2.46 6.11
CA LEU A 71 2.04 -2.63 5.26
C LEU A 71 2.85 -1.34 5.38
N ILE A 72 4.17 -1.44 5.46
CA ILE A 72 5.01 -0.25 5.57
C ILE A 72 5.90 -0.06 4.35
N HIS A 73 6.84 0.83 4.47
CA HIS A 73 7.74 1.26 3.41
C HIS A 73 8.66 0.16 2.88
N LEU A 74 9.41 0.50 1.84
CA LEU A 74 10.45 -0.37 1.28
C LEU A 74 11.51 -0.71 2.34
N ASP A 75 11.97 -1.97 2.33
CA ASP A 75 13.12 -2.39 3.13
C ASP A 75 14.42 -1.85 2.55
N PHE A 76 14.93 -0.76 3.13
CA PHE A 76 16.20 -0.17 2.72
C PHE A 76 17.43 -0.96 3.19
N LEU A 77 17.26 -2.03 3.96
CA LEU A 77 18.33 -2.97 4.32
C LEU A 77 18.45 -4.11 3.29
N ALA A 78 17.45 -4.30 2.45
CA ALA A 78 17.49 -5.29 1.38
C ALA A 78 18.40 -4.85 0.22
N LYS A 79 18.78 -5.82 -0.62
CA LYS A 79 19.49 -5.53 -1.88
C LYS A 79 18.49 -4.97 -2.89
N LEU A 80 18.56 -3.66 -3.13
CA LEU A 80 17.62 -2.95 -4.00
C LEU A 80 18.05 -2.89 -5.47
N ASP A 81 19.29 -3.28 -5.78
CA ASP A 81 19.84 -3.22 -7.16
C ASP A 81 18.97 -4.00 -8.15
N ASP A 82 18.43 -5.15 -7.73
CA ASP A 82 17.58 -5.98 -8.56
C ASP A 82 16.22 -5.32 -8.86
N LEU A 83 15.71 -4.49 -7.94
CA LEU A 83 14.42 -3.79 -8.12
C LEU A 83 14.53 -2.65 -9.13
N ALA A 84 15.63 -1.91 -9.12
CA ALA A 84 15.83 -0.76 -10.01
C ALA A 84 15.92 -1.15 -11.49
N HIS A 85 16.28 -2.41 -11.78
CA HIS A 85 16.51 -2.92 -13.13
C HIS A 85 15.37 -3.84 -13.64
N LEU A 86 14.27 -3.95 -12.91
CA LEU A 86 13.13 -4.73 -13.36
C LEU A 86 12.54 -4.13 -14.65
N PRO A 87 12.15 -4.97 -15.63
CA PRO A 87 11.53 -4.48 -16.86
C PRO A 87 10.20 -3.80 -16.55
N PRO A 88 9.82 -2.77 -17.33
CA PRO A 88 8.51 -2.16 -17.21
C PRO A 88 7.38 -3.17 -17.42
N GLY A 89 6.25 -2.93 -16.78
CA GLY A 89 5.03 -3.70 -16.97
C GLY A 89 4.30 -3.37 -18.28
N PRO A 90 3.10 -3.96 -18.50
CA PRO A 90 2.32 -3.77 -19.74
C PRO A 90 1.96 -2.32 -20.06
N THR A 91 1.85 -1.43 -19.10
CA THR A 91 1.58 0.00 -19.33
C THR A 91 2.85 0.82 -19.63
N GLY A 92 4.02 0.21 -19.51
CA GLY A 92 5.32 0.87 -19.65
C GLY A 92 5.86 1.45 -18.34
N LEU A 93 5.10 1.38 -17.25
CA LEU A 93 5.51 1.84 -15.93
C LEU A 93 6.46 0.84 -15.26
N HIS A 94 7.27 1.31 -14.32
CA HIS A 94 8.05 0.45 -13.42
C HIS A 94 7.12 -0.51 -12.63
N PRO A 95 7.54 -1.73 -12.30
CA PRO A 95 6.67 -2.75 -11.67
C PRO A 95 5.86 -2.26 -10.48
N TRP A 96 6.40 -1.45 -9.57
CA TRP A 96 5.62 -0.97 -8.43
C TRP A 96 4.46 -0.04 -8.83
N PRO A 97 4.67 1.12 -9.47
CA PRO A 97 3.56 1.93 -9.93
C PRO A 97 2.66 1.21 -10.95
N GLU A 98 3.20 0.30 -11.76
CA GLU A 98 2.41 -0.56 -12.66
C GLU A 98 1.36 -1.37 -11.91
N MET A 99 1.77 -2.09 -10.85
CA MET A 99 0.86 -2.89 -10.03
C MET A 99 -0.23 -2.05 -9.38
N LEU A 100 0.12 -0.85 -8.90
CA LEU A 100 -0.85 0.08 -8.29
C LEU A 100 -1.86 0.60 -9.31
N VAL A 101 -1.43 0.89 -10.54
CA VAL A 101 -2.32 1.29 -11.64
C VAL A 101 -3.23 0.15 -12.04
N ARG A 102 -2.71 -1.06 -12.22
CA ARG A 102 -3.49 -2.27 -12.53
C ARG A 102 -4.53 -2.55 -11.45
N LEU A 103 -4.14 -2.51 -10.17
CA LEU A 103 -5.08 -2.68 -9.06
C LEU A 103 -6.23 -1.67 -9.10
N SER A 104 -5.91 -0.39 -9.32
CA SER A 104 -6.94 0.65 -9.40
C SER A 104 -7.93 0.44 -10.54
N ARG A 105 -7.48 -0.12 -11.67
CA ARG A 105 -8.26 -0.34 -12.89
C ARG A 105 -8.86 -1.73 -12.99
N ALA A 106 -8.53 -2.64 -12.07
CA ALA A 106 -9.02 -4.00 -12.08
C ALA A 106 -10.56 -4.03 -12.06
N SER A 107 -11.12 -5.03 -12.75
CA SER A 107 -12.57 -5.26 -12.86
C SER A 107 -13.18 -5.87 -11.59
N VAL A 108 -12.72 -5.37 -10.43
CA VAL A 108 -13.17 -5.74 -9.10
C VAL A 108 -13.19 -4.50 -8.21
N VAL A 109 -13.91 -4.57 -7.09
CA VAL A 109 -13.83 -3.55 -6.04
C VAL A 109 -12.75 -3.95 -5.05
N SER A 110 -11.74 -3.10 -4.89
CA SER A 110 -10.64 -3.29 -3.96
C SER A 110 -10.83 -2.45 -2.69
N ILE A 111 -10.65 -3.06 -1.52
CA ILE A 111 -10.84 -2.44 -0.21
C ILE A 111 -9.60 -2.63 0.64
N ALA A 112 -9.00 -1.56 1.14
CA ALA A 112 -7.98 -1.63 2.18
C ALA A 112 -8.63 -1.56 3.57
N LEU A 113 -8.42 -2.58 4.40
CA LEU A 113 -8.78 -2.64 5.81
C LEU A 113 -7.52 -2.35 6.64
N ILE A 114 -7.41 -1.15 7.17
CA ILE A 114 -6.20 -0.63 7.78
C ILE A 114 -6.31 -0.67 9.30
N ARG A 115 -5.58 -1.63 9.90
CA ARG A 115 -5.45 -1.76 11.35
C ARG A 115 -3.98 -1.68 11.73
N GLY A 116 -3.48 -0.49 11.98
CA GLY A 116 -2.07 -0.23 12.22
C GLY A 116 -1.45 0.70 11.18
N ARG A 117 -0.13 0.72 11.12
CA ARG A 117 0.62 1.61 10.22
C ARG A 117 0.51 1.20 8.76
N ALA A 118 0.16 2.18 7.93
CA ALA A 118 0.21 2.12 6.48
C ALA A 118 1.10 3.28 6.00
N THR A 119 2.41 3.03 5.83
CA THR A 119 3.40 4.08 5.56
C THR A 119 4.16 3.82 4.25
N GLY A 120 4.52 4.86 3.50
CA GLY A 120 5.22 4.72 2.24
C GLY A 120 4.49 3.80 1.27
N MET A 121 5.13 2.70 0.84
CA MET A 121 4.53 1.72 -0.09
C MET A 121 3.20 1.15 0.42
N GLY A 122 3.03 0.97 1.73
CA GLY A 122 1.77 0.52 2.30
C GLY A 122 0.65 1.54 2.16
N SER A 123 0.95 2.81 2.35
CA SER A 123 0.02 3.90 2.07
C SER A 123 -0.29 4.02 0.57
N GLU A 124 0.71 3.87 -0.29
CA GLU A 124 0.55 3.89 -1.75
C GLU A 124 -0.35 2.76 -2.25
N LEU A 125 -0.20 1.53 -1.69
CA LEU A 125 -1.11 0.42 -1.98
C LEU A 125 -2.54 0.72 -1.52
N ALA A 126 -2.69 1.23 -0.29
CA ALA A 126 -4.01 1.62 0.22
C ALA A 126 -4.67 2.69 -0.66
N LEU A 127 -3.90 3.67 -1.15
CA LEU A 127 -4.37 4.71 -2.08
C LEU A 127 -4.73 4.16 -3.47
N ALA A 128 -4.16 3.04 -3.88
CA ALA A 128 -4.50 2.36 -5.12
C ALA A 128 -5.79 1.53 -5.01
N CYS A 129 -6.22 1.17 -3.80
CA CYS A 129 -7.52 0.53 -3.58
C CYS A 129 -8.67 1.53 -3.82
N ASP A 130 -9.83 1.01 -4.23
CA ASP A 130 -11.03 1.82 -4.45
C ASP A 130 -11.55 2.45 -3.15
N MET A 131 -11.54 1.67 -2.07
CA MET A 131 -11.99 2.13 -0.75
C MET A 131 -10.98 1.79 0.34
N ARG A 132 -10.97 2.60 1.40
CA ARG A 132 -10.11 2.46 2.59
C ARG A 132 -10.94 2.64 3.83
N PHE A 133 -10.89 1.65 4.73
CA PHE A 133 -11.51 1.71 6.05
C PHE A 133 -10.43 1.49 7.11
N ALA A 134 -10.44 2.29 8.14
CA ALA A 134 -9.39 2.37 9.12
C ALA A 134 -9.89 2.10 10.55
N SER A 135 -9.07 1.46 11.38
CA SER A 135 -9.28 1.45 12.82
C SER A 135 -9.09 2.88 13.36
N ARG A 136 -10.08 3.36 14.11
CA ARG A 136 -10.03 4.69 14.73
C ARG A 136 -8.86 4.82 15.69
N GLU A 137 -8.65 3.79 16.47
CA GLU A 137 -7.69 3.78 17.58
C GLU A 137 -6.27 3.38 17.13
N LYS A 138 -6.15 2.55 16.08
CA LYS A 138 -4.88 1.91 15.74
C LYS A 138 -4.28 2.33 14.41
N ALA A 139 -5.12 2.82 13.48
CA ALA A 139 -4.62 3.16 12.16
C ALA A 139 -3.77 4.43 12.18
N ILE A 140 -2.63 4.33 11.53
CA ILE A 140 -1.71 5.45 11.27
C ILE A 140 -1.34 5.40 9.80
N LEU A 141 -1.54 6.50 9.07
CA LEU A 141 -1.13 6.64 7.68
C LEU A 141 -0.04 7.71 7.56
N SER A 142 0.94 7.51 6.70
CA SER A 142 1.92 8.59 6.40
C SER A 142 2.63 8.38 5.06
N GLN A 143 3.20 9.49 4.56
CA GLN A 143 4.16 9.55 3.45
C GLN A 143 5.43 10.19 4.00
N PHE A 144 6.35 9.38 4.51
CA PHE A 144 7.56 9.84 5.24
C PHE A 144 8.71 10.24 4.31
N GLU A 145 8.61 9.94 3.03
CA GLU A 145 9.72 9.94 2.06
C GLU A 145 10.49 11.25 2.01
N VAL A 146 9.78 12.38 2.17
CA VAL A 146 10.39 13.72 2.05
C VAL A 146 11.44 13.96 3.14
N ASP A 147 11.25 13.44 4.36
CA ASP A 147 12.27 13.53 5.40
C ASP A 147 13.55 12.75 5.03
N ALA A 148 13.37 11.57 4.42
CA ALA A 148 14.49 10.80 3.89
C ALA A 148 15.17 11.45 2.66
N GLY A 149 14.63 12.57 2.16
CA GLY A 149 15.11 13.24 0.94
C GLY A 149 14.57 12.63 -0.35
N LEU A 150 13.59 11.75 -0.25
CA LEU A 150 12.94 11.05 -1.37
C LEU A 150 11.68 11.77 -1.82
N VAL A 151 11.34 11.59 -3.09
CA VAL A 151 9.99 11.86 -3.59
C VAL A 151 9.22 10.54 -3.54
N PRO A 152 7.98 10.50 -3.02
CA PRO A 152 7.17 9.28 -3.01
C PRO A 152 6.94 8.73 -4.44
N GLY A 153 7.10 7.42 -4.65
CA GLY A 153 7.18 6.84 -6.01
C GLY A 153 5.89 6.24 -6.56
N GLY A 154 4.99 5.76 -5.71
CA GLY A 154 3.77 5.04 -6.12
C GLY A 154 2.56 5.94 -6.45
N GLY A 155 2.79 7.23 -6.68
CA GLY A 155 1.78 8.18 -7.13
C GLY A 155 0.91 8.83 -6.05
N PRO A 156 1.34 8.96 -4.78
CA PRO A 156 0.52 9.58 -3.75
C PRO A 156 0.27 11.06 -4.03
N MET A 157 1.18 11.79 -4.68
CA MET A 157 0.97 13.18 -5.07
C MET A 157 -0.30 13.36 -5.92
N ALA A 158 -0.48 12.50 -6.93
CA ALA A 158 -1.63 12.56 -7.82
C ALA A 158 -2.91 12.07 -7.14
N ARG A 159 -2.83 10.99 -6.33
CA ARG A 159 -3.99 10.37 -5.67
C ARG A 159 -4.50 11.21 -4.51
N LEU A 160 -3.63 11.64 -3.59
CA LEU A 160 -4.01 12.45 -2.43
C LEU A 160 -4.56 13.82 -2.84
N SER A 161 -3.98 14.45 -3.87
CA SER A 161 -4.50 15.74 -4.37
C SER A 161 -5.94 15.64 -4.86
N ARG A 162 -6.33 14.50 -5.45
CA ARG A 162 -7.71 14.23 -5.89
C ARG A 162 -8.65 13.88 -4.73
N LEU A 163 -8.15 13.16 -3.73
CA LEU A 163 -8.95 12.74 -2.58
C LEU A 163 -9.23 13.87 -1.59
N MET A 164 -8.24 14.71 -1.29
CA MET A 164 -8.32 15.66 -0.18
C MET A 164 -8.01 17.10 -0.54
N GLY A 165 -7.71 17.36 -1.82
CA GLY A 165 -7.32 18.70 -2.32
C GLY A 165 -5.86 19.05 -2.01
N ARG A 166 -5.34 20.05 -2.75
CA ARG A 166 -3.91 20.43 -2.76
C ARG A 166 -3.33 20.71 -1.38
N GLY A 167 -4.06 21.48 -0.55
CA GLY A 167 -3.52 21.92 0.75
C GLY A 167 -3.23 20.78 1.69
N ARG A 168 -4.21 19.89 1.90
CA ARG A 168 -4.05 18.70 2.77
C ARG A 168 -3.08 17.68 2.19
N ALA A 169 -3.05 17.49 0.87
CA ALA A 169 -2.08 16.63 0.22
C ALA A 169 -0.64 17.09 0.47
N LEU A 170 -0.38 18.40 0.35
CA LEU A 170 0.94 18.98 0.67
C LEU A 170 1.28 18.86 2.16
N GLU A 171 0.32 19.09 3.05
CA GLU A 171 0.50 18.91 4.48
C GLU A 171 0.94 17.49 4.81
N VAL A 172 0.18 16.47 4.36
CA VAL A 172 0.51 15.05 4.60
C VAL A 172 1.88 14.66 4.04
N ILE A 173 2.18 15.08 2.80
CA ILE A 173 3.40 14.63 2.12
C ILE A 173 4.64 15.39 2.63
N LEU A 174 4.53 16.70 2.85
CA LEU A 174 5.70 17.52 3.19
C LEU A 174 6.01 17.54 4.69
N SER A 175 5.00 17.34 5.56
CA SER A 175 5.27 17.18 6.99
C SER A 175 5.94 15.85 7.32
N ALA A 176 5.70 14.83 6.49
CA ALA A 176 6.12 13.44 6.76
C ALA A 176 5.59 12.91 8.11
N ASP A 177 4.54 13.52 8.65
CA ASP A 177 3.97 13.24 9.97
C ASP A 177 2.98 12.07 9.93
N ASP A 178 2.68 11.55 11.11
CA ASP A 178 1.69 10.51 11.32
C ASP A 178 0.27 11.08 11.28
N VAL A 179 -0.58 10.50 10.44
CA VAL A 179 -2.00 10.83 10.31
C VAL A 179 -2.83 9.75 10.99
N SER A 180 -3.47 10.06 12.11
CA SER A 180 -4.35 9.12 12.81
C SER A 180 -5.58 8.74 12.00
N GLY A 181 -6.24 7.62 12.34
CA GLY A 181 -7.46 7.17 11.67
C GLY A 181 -8.55 8.24 11.62
N ASP A 182 -8.78 8.97 12.72
CA ASP A 182 -9.75 10.06 12.79
C ASP A 182 -9.39 11.24 11.88
N LEU A 183 -8.12 11.63 11.84
CA LEU A 183 -7.66 12.70 10.98
C LEU A 183 -7.70 12.28 9.51
N ALA A 184 -7.37 11.02 9.23
CA ALA A 184 -7.43 10.44 7.90
C ALA A 184 -8.87 10.47 7.32
N GLU A 185 -9.90 10.17 8.13
CA GLU A 185 -11.30 10.31 7.72
C GLU A 185 -11.66 11.77 7.44
N ARG A 186 -11.32 12.69 8.36
CA ARG A 186 -11.60 14.12 8.19
C ARG A 186 -10.93 14.75 6.96
N TYR A 187 -9.77 14.24 6.57
CA TYR A 187 -9.04 14.71 5.40
C TYR A 187 -9.51 14.04 4.09
N GLY A 188 -10.21 12.90 4.17
CA GLY A 188 -10.57 12.09 3.02
C GLY A 188 -9.45 11.14 2.56
N TYR A 189 -8.46 10.91 3.42
CA TYR A 189 -7.43 9.88 3.19
C TYR A 189 -8.05 8.50 3.21
N VAL A 190 -9.00 8.27 4.14
CA VAL A 190 -9.82 7.07 4.20
C VAL A 190 -11.31 7.43 4.10
N ASN A 191 -12.12 6.47 3.68
CA ASN A 191 -13.57 6.63 3.57
C ASN A 191 -14.22 6.81 4.95
N ARG A 192 -13.80 5.98 5.91
CA ARG A 192 -14.30 6.01 7.30
C ARG A 192 -13.25 5.46 8.25
N SER A 193 -13.21 6.00 9.47
CA SER A 193 -12.59 5.39 10.64
C SER A 193 -13.66 4.82 11.55
N LEU A 194 -13.48 3.58 11.99
CA LEU A 194 -14.44 2.83 12.78
C LEU A 194 -13.78 2.36 14.09
N PRO A 195 -14.56 2.18 15.17
CA PRO A 195 -14.03 1.49 16.35
C PRO A 195 -13.35 0.19 15.93
N ASP A 196 -12.19 -0.13 16.50
CA ASP A 196 -11.40 -1.29 16.09
C ASP A 196 -12.18 -2.60 16.14
N ALA A 197 -13.05 -2.74 17.15
CA ALA A 197 -13.91 -3.92 17.32
C ALA A 197 -14.95 -4.11 16.20
N ASP A 198 -15.37 -3.01 15.55
CA ASP A 198 -16.43 -3.03 14.54
C ASP A 198 -15.88 -3.12 13.10
N LEU A 199 -14.58 -2.85 12.90
CA LEU A 199 -13.97 -2.66 11.59
C LEU A 199 -14.09 -3.89 10.69
N ASP A 200 -13.75 -5.09 11.17
CA ASP A 200 -13.85 -6.33 10.39
C ASP A 200 -15.30 -6.62 9.98
N GLY A 201 -16.21 -6.56 10.95
CA GLY A 201 -17.63 -6.82 10.72
C GLY A 201 -18.24 -5.88 9.69
N PHE A 202 -17.87 -4.60 9.75
CA PHE A 202 -18.30 -3.61 8.78
C PHE A 202 -17.78 -3.90 7.37
N VAL A 203 -16.47 -4.15 7.23
CA VAL A 203 -15.84 -4.41 5.92
C VAL A 203 -16.34 -5.72 5.32
N ASP A 204 -16.46 -6.79 6.12
CA ASP A 204 -16.99 -8.06 5.65
C ASP A 204 -18.46 -7.95 5.19
N ALA A 205 -19.30 -7.21 5.92
CA ALA A 205 -20.68 -6.96 5.52
C ALA A 205 -20.76 -6.15 4.21
N LEU A 206 -19.94 -5.11 4.07
CA LEU A 206 -19.86 -4.31 2.84
C LEU A 206 -19.37 -5.14 1.65
N ALA A 207 -18.30 -5.90 1.82
CA ALA A 207 -17.72 -6.75 0.79
C ALA A 207 -18.73 -7.84 0.34
N THR A 208 -19.39 -8.50 1.28
CA THR A 208 -20.43 -9.52 1.00
C THR A 208 -21.61 -8.89 0.25
N ARG A 209 -22.03 -7.69 0.66
CA ARG A 209 -23.13 -6.97 -0.02
C ARG A 209 -22.75 -6.65 -1.47
N ILE A 210 -21.58 -6.11 -1.73
CA ILE A 210 -21.12 -5.79 -3.10
C ILE A 210 -20.95 -7.07 -3.92
N ALA A 211 -20.39 -8.14 -3.33
CA ALA A 211 -20.21 -9.43 -3.98
C ALA A 211 -21.52 -10.06 -4.45
N SER A 212 -22.67 -9.72 -3.83
CA SER A 212 -24.00 -10.20 -4.24
C SER A 212 -24.57 -9.51 -5.49
N PHE A 213 -23.97 -8.40 -5.93
CA PHE A 213 -24.49 -7.63 -7.06
C PHE A 213 -24.00 -8.19 -8.41
N ASP A 214 -24.60 -7.71 -9.50
CA ASP A 214 -24.17 -8.05 -10.86
C ASP A 214 -22.76 -7.50 -11.15
N LYS A 215 -21.84 -8.37 -11.62
CA LYS A 215 -20.45 -8.00 -11.89
C LYS A 215 -20.35 -6.94 -12.97
N GLN A 216 -21.12 -7.06 -14.05
CA GLN A 216 -21.06 -6.10 -15.16
C GLN A 216 -21.46 -4.70 -14.70
N THR A 217 -22.53 -4.60 -13.91
CA THR A 217 -23.00 -3.32 -13.35
C THR A 217 -21.97 -2.69 -12.42
N ILE A 218 -21.28 -3.49 -11.58
CA ILE A 218 -20.18 -3.01 -10.73
C ILE A 218 -19.08 -2.43 -11.58
N MET A 219 -18.62 -3.17 -12.61
CA MET A 219 -17.52 -2.77 -13.49
C MET A 219 -17.83 -1.50 -14.27
N ASP A 220 -19.02 -1.41 -14.85
CA ASP A 220 -19.43 -0.22 -15.62
C ASP A 220 -19.52 1.02 -14.74
N THR A 221 -20.07 0.86 -13.54
CA THR A 221 -20.14 1.95 -12.55
C THR A 221 -18.74 2.41 -12.13
N LYS A 222 -17.86 1.46 -11.76
CA LYS A 222 -16.49 1.77 -11.37
C LYS A 222 -15.75 2.49 -12.50
N ARG A 223 -15.81 1.98 -13.72
CA ARG A 223 -15.16 2.59 -14.89
C ARG A 223 -15.56 4.05 -15.10
N LEU A 224 -16.83 4.39 -14.90
CA LEU A 224 -17.29 5.78 -15.03
C LEU A 224 -16.78 6.69 -13.90
N VAL A 225 -16.67 6.16 -12.67
CA VAL A 225 -16.04 6.85 -11.55
C VAL A 225 -14.54 7.04 -11.80
N ASP A 226 -13.87 6.01 -12.32
CA ASP A 226 -12.43 6.02 -12.61
C ASP A 226 -12.05 7.10 -13.61
N VAL A 227 -12.85 7.29 -14.67
CA VAL A 227 -12.64 8.37 -15.66
C VAL A 227 -12.59 9.76 -15.00
N ALA A 228 -13.36 9.98 -13.95
CA ALA A 228 -13.43 11.26 -13.26
C ALA A 228 -12.38 11.41 -12.15
N SER A 229 -11.81 10.31 -11.64
CA SER A 229 -11.06 10.31 -10.38
C SER A 229 -9.64 9.76 -10.45
N LEU A 230 -9.34 8.80 -11.33
CA LEU A 230 -8.00 8.25 -11.42
C LEU A 230 -7.02 9.21 -12.10
N PRO A 231 -5.77 9.26 -11.62
CA PRO A 231 -4.73 10.02 -12.33
C PRO A 231 -4.37 9.35 -13.66
N PRO A 232 -4.04 10.14 -14.69
CA PRO A 232 -3.45 9.60 -15.91
C PRO A 232 -2.04 9.07 -15.65
N ASP A 233 -1.59 8.09 -16.46
CA ASP A 233 -0.30 7.40 -16.26
C ASP A 233 0.89 8.35 -16.24
N ILE A 234 0.86 9.41 -17.00
CA ILE A 234 1.96 10.42 -17.04
C ILE A 234 2.20 11.10 -15.69
N GLU A 235 1.16 11.28 -14.86
CA GLU A 235 1.34 11.84 -13.53
C GLU A 235 2.00 10.83 -12.58
N ILE A 236 1.66 9.55 -12.71
CA ILE A 236 2.26 8.45 -11.95
C ILE A 236 3.71 8.26 -12.36
N GLU A 237 3.99 8.21 -13.68
CA GLU A 237 5.33 8.08 -14.23
C GLU A 237 6.24 9.24 -13.80
N SER A 238 5.74 10.47 -13.85
CA SER A 238 6.49 11.66 -13.42
C SER A 238 6.88 11.57 -11.94
N GLY A 239 5.99 11.07 -11.08
CA GLY A 239 6.26 10.81 -9.67
C GLY A 239 7.34 9.75 -9.47
N TRP A 240 7.24 8.64 -10.20
CA TRP A 240 8.25 7.58 -10.16
C TRP A 240 9.62 8.06 -10.62
N ASN A 241 9.69 8.77 -11.75
CA ASN A 241 10.95 9.31 -12.27
C ASN A 241 11.59 10.28 -11.28
N ALA A 242 10.82 11.13 -10.61
CA ALA A 242 11.29 12.02 -9.56
C ALA A 242 11.78 11.23 -8.32
N CYS A 243 11.12 10.13 -7.95
CA CYS A 243 11.56 9.22 -6.90
C CYS A 243 12.96 8.66 -7.20
N VAL A 244 13.13 8.04 -8.38
CA VAL A 244 14.42 7.47 -8.82
C VAL A 244 15.52 8.53 -8.85
N ALA A 245 15.23 9.71 -9.42
CA ALA A 245 16.19 10.82 -9.45
C ALA A 245 16.58 11.29 -8.03
N SER A 246 15.63 11.27 -7.09
CA SER A 246 15.89 11.66 -5.69
C SER A 246 16.72 10.63 -4.94
N MET A 247 16.54 9.34 -5.23
CA MET A 247 17.37 8.26 -4.63
C MET A 247 18.85 8.40 -4.93
N GLY A 248 19.20 8.85 -6.14
CA GLY A 248 20.60 9.06 -6.58
C GLY A 248 21.31 10.25 -5.94
N ARG A 249 20.63 11.10 -5.17
CA ARG A 249 21.23 12.29 -4.57
C ARG A 249 22.11 11.93 -3.37
N PRO A 250 23.37 12.46 -3.28
CA PRO A 250 24.24 12.19 -2.13
C PRO A 250 23.61 12.55 -0.78
N ALA A 251 22.85 13.65 -0.71
CA ALA A 251 22.16 14.07 0.50
C ALA A 251 21.08 13.06 0.94
N THR A 252 20.36 12.47 -0.01
CA THR A 252 19.35 11.41 0.25
C THR A 252 20.02 10.16 0.79
N GLN A 253 21.10 9.70 0.16
CA GLN A 253 21.85 8.53 0.61
C GLN A 253 22.37 8.72 2.05
N GLN A 254 22.87 9.90 2.37
CA GLN A 254 23.33 10.21 3.73
C GLN A 254 22.17 10.23 4.74
N ARG A 255 20.98 10.77 4.36
CA ARG A 255 19.80 10.78 5.24
C ARG A 255 19.29 9.36 5.51
N ILE A 256 19.16 8.54 4.48
CA ILE A 256 18.73 7.13 4.62
C ILE A 256 19.70 6.38 5.55
N LYS A 257 21.01 6.55 5.34
CA LYS A 257 22.02 5.95 6.21
C LYS A 257 21.84 6.36 7.67
N THR A 258 21.64 7.65 7.93
CA THR A 258 21.43 8.18 9.29
C THR A 258 20.14 7.61 9.92
N LEU A 259 19.04 7.50 9.14
CA LEU A 259 17.80 6.87 9.62
C LEU A 259 18.02 5.41 9.99
N ILE A 260 18.73 4.63 9.16
CA ILE A 260 19.07 3.22 9.41
C ILE A 260 19.91 3.07 10.70
N GLU A 261 20.93 3.93 10.86
CA GLU A 261 21.77 3.94 12.07
C GLU A 261 20.97 4.23 13.34
N ARG A 262 19.86 4.99 13.24
CA ARG A 262 18.94 5.31 14.32
C ARG A 262 17.86 4.26 14.54
N GLY A 263 17.78 3.19 13.73
CA GLY A 263 16.87 2.07 13.92
C GLY A 263 15.77 1.91 12.85
N PHE A 264 15.76 2.72 11.78
CA PHE A 264 14.84 2.57 10.66
C PHE A 264 15.01 1.20 9.98
N CYS A 265 13.93 0.62 9.49
CA CYS A 265 13.83 -0.76 8.96
C CYS A 265 14.09 -1.85 10.01
N LYS A 266 14.00 -1.54 11.30
CA LYS A 266 14.16 -2.52 12.38
C LYS A 266 13.02 -2.40 13.40
N PRO A 267 12.57 -3.52 13.99
CA PRO A 267 11.57 -3.46 15.06
C PRO A 267 12.01 -2.54 16.20
N GLY A 268 11.18 -1.58 16.57
CA GLY A 268 11.46 -0.62 17.63
C GLY A 268 10.74 0.71 17.47
N ASP A 269 11.16 1.69 18.27
CA ASP A 269 10.50 3.00 18.34
C ASP A 269 10.53 3.76 17.00
N ALA A 270 11.60 3.58 16.19
CA ALA A 270 11.70 4.20 14.89
C ALA A 270 10.52 3.83 13.96
N GLU A 271 10.11 2.56 13.97
CA GLU A 271 8.97 2.10 13.17
C GLU A 271 7.63 2.31 13.85
N ASN A 272 7.57 2.17 15.17
CA ASN A 272 6.33 2.33 15.92
C ASN A 272 5.85 3.80 15.94
N ARG A 273 6.77 4.77 15.82
CA ARG A 273 6.53 6.20 15.95
C ARG A 273 7.26 6.98 14.84
N LEU A 274 7.07 6.51 13.60
CA LEU A 274 7.85 7.04 12.47
C LEU A 274 7.68 8.55 12.30
N GLY A 275 6.48 9.11 12.45
CA GLY A 275 6.24 10.54 12.36
C GLY A 275 7.03 11.37 13.40
N ASP A 276 7.12 10.88 14.64
CA ASP A 276 7.96 11.53 15.67
C ASP A 276 9.46 11.33 15.40
N PHE A 277 9.82 10.22 14.76
CA PHE A 277 11.20 9.83 14.52
C PHE A 277 11.84 10.58 13.36
N VAL A 278 11.09 10.79 12.27
CA VAL A 278 11.48 11.65 11.15
C VAL A 278 11.36 13.11 11.59
N GLY A 279 12.11 14.00 10.99
CA GLY A 279 12.15 15.42 11.39
C GLY A 279 13.00 15.72 12.64
N GLN A 280 13.39 14.72 13.42
CA GLN A 280 14.36 14.93 14.51
C GLN A 280 15.79 14.98 13.93
N ARG A 281 16.45 16.11 14.08
CA ARG A 281 17.83 16.33 13.63
C ARG A 281 18.84 16.02 14.73
#